data_df1cee29dc36962e96cc1e455ffafbd4
#
_entry.id   df1cee29dc36962e96cc1e455ffafbd4
#
_cell.length_a   1.000
_cell.length_b   1.000
_cell.length_c   1.000
_cell.angle_alpha   90.00
_cell.angle_beta   90.00
_cell.angle_gamma   90.00
#
_symmetry.space_group_name_H-M   'P 1'
#
loop_
_entity.id
_entity.type
_entity.pdbx_description
1 polymer ?
#
loop_
_entity_poly.entity_id
_entity_poly.type
_entity_poly.pdbx_seq_one_letter_code
_entity_poly.pdbx_strand_id
1 'polypeptide(L)'
;RKYEQMIGKRVGELNQLQKTKWYAYRREMARTVLNQLKDIPMNLILVARAKNVWDTKDGKMQPVGLTYDALDIVEYLMDIVIQLEKAGEETKAIVKKSRIGNLPKILDVKDYSSIEKALKAGSEKLAEEQE
;
A
#
# COMPACT_ATOMS: atom_id res chain seq x y z
N ARG A 1 17.02 8.89 9.28
CA ARG A 1 17.76 9.63 10.34
C ARG A 1 18.44 8.71 11.36
N LYS A 2 17.73 7.76 12.01
CA LYS A 2 18.33 6.87 13.02
C LYS A 2 19.53 6.07 12.48
N TYR A 3 19.40 5.49 11.29
CA TYR A 3 20.49 4.75 10.65
C TYR A 3 21.64 5.67 10.23
N GLU A 4 21.35 6.85 9.73
CA GLU A 4 22.34 7.87 9.38
C GLU A 4 23.13 8.32 10.62
N GLN A 5 22.46 8.46 11.77
CA GLN A 5 23.11 8.74 13.05
C GLN A 5 24.04 7.59 13.50
N MET A 6 23.63 6.33 13.31
CA MET A 6 24.42 5.16 13.67
C MET A 6 25.72 5.05 12.86
N ILE A 7 25.71 5.41 11.59
CA ILE A 7 26.87 5.28 10.68
C ILE A 7 27.58 6.61 10.40
N GLY A 8 27.03 7.74 10.87
CA GLY A 8 27.60 9.08 10.67
C GLY A 8 27.63 9.56 9.22
N LYS A 9 26.84 8.96 8.31
CA LYS A 9 26.79 9.28 6.88
C LYS A 9 25.37 9.48 6.40
N ARG A 10 25.18 10.35 5.40
CA ARG A 10 23.91 10.49 4.69
C ARG A 10 23.71 9.31 3.73
N VAL A 11 22.45 8.96 3.46
CA VAL A 11 22.12 7.83 2.56
C VAL A 11 22.75 7.97 1.18
N GLY A 12 22.86 9.18 0.64
CA GLY A 12 23.49 9.44 -0.65
C GLY A 12 25.00 9.18 -0.69
N GLU A 13 25.66 9.19 0.47
CA GLU A 13 27.11 8.99 0.62
C GLU A 13 27.48 7.52 0.88
N LEU A 14 26.49 6.62 0.95
CA LEU A 14 26.70 5.21 1.24
C LEU A 14 27.25 4.46 0.01
N ASN A 15 28.19 3.55 0.25
CA ASN A 15 28.57 2.57 -0.78
C ASN A 15 27.45 1.53 -0.98
N GLN A 16 27.60 0.65 -1.97
CA GLN A 16 26.57 -0.33 -2.31
C GLN A 16 26.20 -1.27 -1.16
N LEU A 17 27.19 -1.76 -0.41
CA LEU A 17 26.97 -2.63 0.74
C LEU A 17 26.23 -1.91 1.88
N GLN A 18 26.60 -0.66 2.15
CA GLN A 18 25.94 0.18 3.15
C GLN A 18 24.50 0.51 2.75
N LYS A 19 24.23 0.78 1.47
CA LYS A 19 22.87 0.97 0.94
C LYS A 19 22.03 -0.28 1.15
N THR A 20 22.56 -1.46 0.86
CA THR A 20 21.85 -2.73 1.09
C THR A 20 21.47 -2.91 2.55
N LYS A 21 22.39 -2.64 3.46
CA LYS A 21 22.13 -2.68 4.91
C LYS A 21 21.10 -1.64 5.35
N TRP A 22 21.13 -0.45 4.79
CA TRP A 22 20.16 0.60 5.07
C TRP A 22 18.75 0.22 4.62
N TYR A 23 18.59 -0.37 3.41
CA TYR A 23 17.30 -0.86 2.93
C TYR A 23 16.75 -1.99 3.81
N ALA A 24 17.62 -2.93 4.24
CA ALA A 24 17.22 -3.99 5.15
C ALA A 24 16.76 -3.45 6.51
N TYR A 25 17.48 -2.50 7.08
CA TYR A 25 17.12 -1.82 8.33
C TYR A 25 15.79 -1.08 8.21
N ARG A 26 15.59 -0.33 7.13
CA ARG A 26 14.33 0.40 6.85
C ARG A 26 13.14 -0.56 6.76
N ARG A 27 13.32 -1.68 6.07
CA ARG A 27 12.27 -2.72 5.93
C ARG A 27 11.92 -3.34 7.28
N GLU A 28 12.90 -3.66 8.08
CA GLU A 28 12.70 -4.25 9.41
C GLU A 28 11.99 -3.28 10.36
N MET A 29 12.38 -2.01 10.37
CA MET A 29 11.70 -0.97 11.16
C MET A 29 10.24 -0.80 10.74
N ALA A 30 9.97 -0.77 9.45
CA ALA A 30 8.59 -0.66 8.95
C ALA A 30 7.75 -1.90 9.33
N ARG A 31 8.32 -3.11 9.24
CA ARG A 31 7.68 -4.35 9.67
C ARG A 31 7.31 -4.30 11.15
N THR A 32 8.24 -3.87 11.99
CA THR A 32 8.03 -3.77 13.45
C THR A 32 6.87 -2.81 13.76
N VAL A 33 6.85 -1.63 13.15
CA VAL A 33 5.78 -0.63 13.35
C VAL A 33 4.42 -1.18 12.86
N LEU A 34 4.38 -1.79 11.68
CA LEU A 34 3.14 -2.32 11.11
C LEU A 34 2.60 -3.48 11.96
N ASN A 35 3.45 -4.36 12.49
CA ASN A 35 3.03 -5.43 13.37
C ASN A 35 2.43 -4.88 14.66
N GLN A 36 3.03 -3.86 15.26
CA GLN A 36 2.48 -3.19 16.43
C GLN A 36 1.11 -2.55 16.13
N LEU A 37 0.95 -1.93 14.96
CA LEU A 37 -0.32 -1.34 14.55
C LEU A 37 -1.42 -2.38 14.32
N LYS A 38 -1.06 -3.56 13.81
CA LYS A 38 -2.01 -4.67 13.62
C LYS A 38 -2.58 -5.21 14.93
N ASP A 39 -1.83 -5.14 16.02
CA ASP A 39 -2.25 -5.62 17.34
C ASP A 39 -3.22 -4.66 18.04
N ILE A 40 -3.42 -3.48 17.49
CA ILE A 40 -4.40 -2.51 18.01
C ILE A 40 -5.82 -2.97 17.64
N PRO A 41 -6.75 -3.09 18.61
CA PRO A 41 -8.12 -3.56 18.36
C PRO A 41 -9.00 -2.47 17.71
N MET A 42 -8.59 -1.98 16.55
CA MET A 42 -9.33 -0.99 15.77
C MET A 42 -9.04 -1.13 14.28
N ASN A 43 -9.90 -0.53 13.46
CA ASN A 43 -9.67 -0.44 12.03
C ASN A 43 -8.49 0.51 11.74
N LEU A 44 -7.56 0.05 10.93
CA LEU A 44 -6.37 0.81 10.52
C LEU A 44 -6.48 1.20 9.05
N ILE A 45 -6.37 2.49 8.77
CA ILE A 45 -6.33 3.03 7.41
C ILE A 45 -4.95 3.66 7.19
N LEU A 46 -4.21 3.14 6.22
CA LEU A 46 -2.93 3.69 5.79
C LEU A 46 -3.11 4.39 4.45
N VAL A 47 -2.60 5.60 4.35
CA VAL A 47 -2.64 6.39 3.12
C VAL A 47 -1.23 6.54 2.57
N ALA A 48 -1.05 6.19 1.30
CA ALA A 48 0.21 6.32 0.60
C ALA A 48 0.02 7.06 -0.73
N ARG A 49 1.07 7.73 -1.20
CA ARG A 49 1.06 8.39 -2.51
C ARG A 49 1.26 7.35 -3.62
N ALA A 50 0.58 7.55 -4.73
CA ALA A 50 0.87 6.81 -5.95
C ALA A 50 2.21 7.26 -6.54
N LYS A 51 2.97 6.32 -7.07
CA LYS A 51 4.18 6.57 -7.85
C LYS A 51 4.19 5.73 -9.12
N ASN A 52 4.88 6.22 -10.15
CA ASN A 52 5.05 5.47 -11.38
C ASN A 52 5.99 4.27 -11.18
N VAL A 53 5.61 3.14 -11.76
CA VAL A 53 6.52 2.03 -12.01
C VAL A 53 7.17 2.27 -13.36
N TRP A 54 8.50 2.26 -13.40
CA TRP A 54 9.28 2.47 -14.60
C TRP A 54 9.89 1.17 -15.07
N ASP A 55 9.82 0.92 -16.36
CA ASP A 55 10.47 -0.23 -16.99
C ASP A 55 11.06 0.18 -18.34
N THR A 56 12.00 -0.59 -18.84
CA THR A 56 12.61 -0.36 -20.16
C THR A 56 11.76 -1.03 -21.22
N LYS A 57 11.15 -0.20 -22.08
CA LYS A 57 10.39 -0.65 -23.24
C LYS A 57 10.98 -0.03 -24.50
N ASP A 58 11.31 -0.85 -25.48
CA ASP A 58 11.96 -0.43 -26.74
C ASP A 58 13.26 0.39 -26.51
N GLY A 59 14.06 0.00 -25.50
CA GLY A 59 15.30 0.67 -25.13
C GLY A 59 15.15 2.02 -24.42
N LYS A 60 13.92 2.42 -24.08
CA LYS A 60 13.63 3.66 -23.36
C LYS A 60 12.92 3.39 -22.03
N MET A 61 13.32 4.10 -20.99
CA MET A 61 12.61 4.09 -19.70
C MET A 61 11.25 4.75 -19.85
N GLN A 62 10.20 4.01 -19.58
CA GLN A 62 8.80 4.48 -19.66
C GLN A 62 8.01 4.08 -18.41
N PRO A 63 7.02 4.89 -17.99
CA PRO A 63 6.11 4.48 -16.95
C PRO A 63 5.20 3.36 -17.49
N VAL A 64 5.21 2.21 -16.81
CA VAL A 64 4.42 1.02 -17.19
C VAL A 64 3.22 0.79 -16.29
N GLY A 65 3.08 1.55 -15.22
CA GLY A 65 1.96 1.44 -14.28
C GLY A 65 2.11 2.35 -13.08
N LEU A 66 1.17 2.21 -12.17
CA LEU A 66 1.16 2.89 -10.89
C LEU A 66 1.30 1.90 -9.74
N THR A 67 2.06 2.26 -8.74
CA THR A 67 2.12 1.60 -7.45
C THR A 67 2.06 2.67 -6.35
N TYR A 68 2.10 2.29 -5.10
CA TYR A 68 2.14 3.23 -3.97
C TYR A 68 3.56 3.41 -3.45
N ASP A 69 3.82 4.57 -2.88
CA ASP A 69 5.13 4.89 -2.29
C ASP A 69 5.24 4.35 -0.86
N ALA A 70 5.32 3.03 -0.76
CA ALA A 70 5.50 2.29 0.47
C ALA A 70 6.35 1.04 0.25
N LEU A 71 6.72 0.37 1.32
CA LEU A 71 7.43 -0.90 1.24
C LEU A 71 6.48 -2.02 0.79
N ASP A 72 6.98 -2.96 0.00
CA ASP A 72 6.21 -4.09 -0.54
C ASP A 72 5.48 -4.92 0.52
N ILE A 73 6.07 -4.99 1.72
CA ILE A 73 5.47 -5.70 2.85
C ILE A 73 4.13 -5.10 3.31
N VAL A 74 3.88 -3.83 3.05
CA VAL A 74 2.61 -3.17 3.43
C VAL A 74 1.45 -3.84 2.73
N GLU A 75 1.54 -4.09 1.43
CA GLU A 75 0.49 -4.78 0.69
C GLU A 75 0.21 -6.19 1.22
N TYR A 76 1.26 -6.91 1.59
CA TYR A 76 1.12 -8.24 2.17
C TYR A 76 0.36 -8.23 3.50
N LEU A 77 0.58 -7.23 4.34
CA LEU A 77 -0.01 -7.11 5.68
C LEU A 77 -1.45 -6.55 5.65
N MET A 78 -1.83 -5.78 4.63
CA MET A 78 -3.15 -5.18 4.54
C MET A 78 -4.20 -6.18 4.07
N ASP A 79 -5.39 -6.11 4.65
CA ASP A 79 -6.53 -6.94 4.25
C ASP A 79 -7.17 -6.43 2.96
N ILE A 80 -7.15 -5.12 2.76
CA ILE A 80 -7.70 -4.45 1.59
C ILE A 80 -6.70 -3.43 1.09
N VAL A 81 -6.48 -3.39 -0.22
CA VAL A 81 -5.68 -2.36 -0.89
C VAL A 81 -6.52 -1.73 -1.99
N ILE A 82 -6.71 -0.43 -1.91
CA ILE A 82 -7.52 0.36 -2.84
C ILE A 82 -6.66 1.46 -3.44
N GLN A 83 -6.69 1.57 -4.75
CA GLN A 83 -6.12 2.68 -5.50
C GLN A 83 -7.22 3.67 -5.86
N LEU A 84 -7.09 4.92 -5.43
CA LEU A 84 -7.99 6.00 -5.81
C LEU A 84 -7.48 6.68 -7.08
N GLU A 85 -8.34 6.81 -8.07
CA GLU A 85 -8.06 7.52 -9.31
C GLU A 85 -9.11 8.61 -9.54
N LYS A 86 -8.64 9.80 -9.89
CA LYS A 86 -9.50 10.92 -10.23
C LYS A 86 -9.60 11.03 -11.76
N ALA A 87 -10.82 10.97 -12.29
CA ALA A 87 -11.15 11.17 -13.69
C ALA A 87 -12.12 12.36 -13.82
N GLY A 88 -11.58 13.55 -14.08
CA GLY A 88 -12.36 14.79 -14.05
C GLY A 88 -12.86 15.12 -12.63
N GLU A 89 -14.15 15.20 -12.43
CA GLU A 89 -14.79 15.43 -11.14
C GLU A 89 -15.12 14.14 -10.38
N GLU A 90 -15.04 13.01 -11.04
CA GLU A 90 -15.34 11.71 -10.46
C GLU A 90 -14.09 11.07 -9.84
N THR A 91 -14.28 10.37 -8.74
CA THR A 91 -13.24 9.54 -8.11
C THR A 91 -13.66 8.08 -8.17
N LYS A 92 -12.79 7.24 -8.70
CA LYS A 92 -12.96 5.79 -8.75
C LYS A 92 -11.99 5.11 -7.81
N ALA A 93 -12.46 4.09 -7.11
CA ALA A 93 -11.62 3.23 -6.28
C ALA A 93 -11.42 1.89 -7.01
N ILE A 94 -10.17 1.55 -7.29
CA ILE A 94 -9.80 0.27 -7.88
C ILE A 94 -9.34 -0.65 -6.75
N VAL A 95 -10.06 -1.73 -6.54
CA VAL A 95 -9.71 -2.73 -5.52
C VAL A 95 -8.58 -3.60 -6.06
N LYS A 96 -7.37 -3.39 -5.56
CA LYS A 96 -6.17 -4.15 -5.93
C LYS A 96 -6.09 -5.49 -5.19
N LYS A 97 -6.53 -5.50 -3.95
CA LYS A 97 -6.54 -6.67 -3.07
C LYS A 97 -7.71 -6.60 -2.11
N SER A 98 -8.34 -7.73 -1.87
CA SER A 98 -9.32 -7.90 -0.80
C SER A 98 -9.21 -9.29 -0.20
N ARG A 99 -9.16 -9.35 1.12
CA ARG A 99 -9.35 -10.57 1.92
C ARG A 99 -10.76 -10.66 2.50
N ILE A 100 -11.55 -9.60 2.30
CA ILE A 100 -12.92 -9.48 2.82
C ILE A 100 -13.88 -9.71 1.66
N GLY A 101 -14.26 -10.95 1.43
CA GLY A 101 -15.30 -11.32 0.46
C GLY A 101 -15.11 -10.80 -0.97
N ASN A 102 -16.14 -10.89 -1.76
CA ASN A 102 -16.17 -10.46 -3.15
C ASN A 102 -16.50 -8.97 -3.26
N LEU A 103 -15.49 -8.12 -3.21
CA LEU A 103 -15.64 -6.71 -3.53
C LEU A 103 -15.66 -6.49 -5.05
N PRO A 104 -16.47 -5.54 -5.57
CA PRO A 104 -16.36 -5.12 -6.95
C PRO A 104 -14.94 -4.61 -7.25
N LYS A 105 -14.43 -4.89 -8.44
CA LYS A 105 -13.08 -4.42 -8.84
C LYS A 105 -12.98 -2.90 -8.90
N ILE A 106 -14.07 -2.24 -9.25
CA ILE A 106 -14.14 -0.78 -9.36
C ILE A 106 -15.36 -0.30 -8.59
N LEU A 107 -15.16 0.72 -7.76
CA LEU A 107 -16.20 1.39 -6.98
C LEU A 107 -16.24 2.86 -7.35
N ASP A 108 -17.43 3.40 -7.55
CA ASP A 108 -17.64 4.84 -7.64
C ASP A 108 -17.62 5.43 -6.22
N VAL A 109 -16.70 6.35 -5.99
CA VAL A 109 -16.47 6.93 -4.67
C VAL A 109 -16.85 8.40 -4.67
N LYS A 110 -17.93 8.72 -3.97
CA LYS A 110 -18.32 10.11 -3.69
C LYS A 110 -17.72 10.59 -2.36
N ASP A 111 -17.69 9.70 -1.38
CA ASP A 111 -17.21 9.93 -0.03
C ASP A 111 -16.74 8.62 0.61
N TYR A 112 -16.27 8.69 1.85
CA TYR A 112 -15.86 7.50 2.60
C TYR A 112 -17.01 6.50 2.80
N SER A 113 -18.24 6.97 2.93
CA SER A 113 -19.42 6.10 3.15
C SER A 113 -19.66 5.14 1.98
N SER A 114 -19.27 5.53 0.76
CA SER A 114 -19.34 4.66 -0.43
C SER A 114 -18.42 3.44 -0.28
N ILE A 115 -17.22 3.64 0.24
CA ILE A 115 -16.26 2.55 0.51
C ILE A 115 -16.76 1.69 1.67
N GLU A 116 -17.20 2.30 2.75
CA GLU A 116 -17.71 1.61 3.94
C GLU A 116 -18.88 0.67 3.62
N LYS A 117 -19.84 1.13 2.84
CA LYS A 117 -20.99 0.32 2.38
C LYS A 117 -20.55 -0.89 1.57
N ALA A 118 -19.59 -0.71 0.65
CA ALA A 118 -19.06 -1.81 -0.16
C ALA A 118 -18.34 -2.85 0.72
N LEU A 119 -17.58 -2.43 1.73
CA LEU A 119 -16.89 -3.30 2.67
C LEU A 119 -17.88 -4.11 3.53
N LYS A 120 -18.91 -3.47 4.04
CA LYS A 120 -19.97 -4.13 4.82
C LYS A 120 -20.69 -5.19 3.99
N ALA A 121 -21.13 -4.85 2.77
CA ALA A 121 -21.79 -5.79 1.87
C ALA A 121 -20.89 -6.99 1.49
N GLY A 122 -19.58 -6.77 1.32
CA GLY A 122 -18.61 -7.83 1.08
C GLY A 122 -18.45 -8.77 2.28
N SER A 123 -18.41 -8.22 3.49
CA SER A 123 -18.30 -9.00 4.74
C SER A 123 -19.55 -9.84 5.00
N GLU A 124 -20.74 -9.31 4.77
CA GLU A 124 -22.00 -10.02 4.95
C GLU A 124 -22.11 -11.23 4.02
N LYS A 125 -21.77 -11.06 2.74
CA LYS A 125 -21.72 -12.17 1.78
C LYS A 125 -20.75 -13.28 2.20
N LEU A 126 -19.58 -12.91 2.72
CA LEU A 126 -18.60 -13.88 3.20
C LEU A 126 -19.14 -14.69 4.39
N ALA A 127 -19.87 -14.05 5.30
CA ALA A 127 -20.49 -14.72 6.43
C ALA A 127 -21.59 -15.72 5.98
N GLU A 128 -22.42 -15.34 5.01
CA GLU A 128 -23.44 -16.22 4.43
C GLU A 128 -22.84 -17.45 3.72
N GLU A 129 -21.71 -17.29 3.02
CA GLU A 129 -21.02 -18.39 2.34
C GLU A 129 -20.34 -19.38 3.31
N GLN A 130 -20.13 -19.02 4.58
CA GLN A 130 -19.52 -19.86 5.60
C GLN A 130 -20.54 -20.60 6.49
N GLU A 131 -21.80 -20.24 6.41
CA GLU A 131 -22.91 -20.96 7.07
C GLU A 131 -23.41 -22.14 6.24
#